data_df58123e7f8c39bb7dcb130c6241d22b
#
_entry.id   df58123e7f8c39bb7dcb130c6241d22b
#
_cell.length_a   1.000
_cell.length_b   1.000
_cell.length_c   1.000
_cell.angle_alpha   90.00
_cell.angle_beta   90.00
_cell.angle_gamma   90.00
#
_symmetry.space_group_name_H-M   'P 1'
#
loop_
_entity.id
_entity.type
_entity.pdbx_description
1 polymer ?
#
loop_
_entity_poly.entity_id
_entity_poly.type
_entity_poly.pdbx_seq_one_letter_code
_entity_poly.pdbx_strand_id
1 'polypeptide(L)'
;MAQGKQTTRTDADVLVVGGGLAGLQAAATVRAHGLVPLVIEAGHELGGRARSGRAGSVAFDFGGEWFGRRHVRLTALARRFNLEVQPAGQLGHPVLWRLGERESVGRLPPLAMAGDLLRSIWRARKLAAGVDPVSPWRSPCAEELDAISVRTWLDREGVGEEPKALLGALIGALSSAPIEEVSLLHLLWWISRGSGPVASVMTTFQWRFADGAQAVANGLGALLDPRPVLGETVTGIEQNGIVRVETDRGGSYSARRAIVTASASALPSIEFDPPLPAHLRRLAELRIDPGTKVIALLPAGHRCPQRLVLGRRTLWAAWRAGERVTGFSPPPESELPAEELARDLADCFGVAASDLRGTTVHRWSEQQAIPGCDVAFAPSQLTTHGPHLREAHGLVGFAGVERSSWPNNMEGALESGERAGLEAALSA
;
A
#
# COMPACT_ATOMS: atom_id res chain seq x y z
N MET A 1 30.56 19.33 42.35
CA MET A 1 29.31 18.63 42.64
C MET A 1 28.72 18.18 41.30
N ALA A 2 28.83 16.90 40.95
CA ALA A 2 28.22 16.36 39.74
C ALA A 2 26.71 16.24 39.99
N GLN A 3 25.93 17.02 39.27
CA GLN A 3 24.48 16.80 39.22
C GLN A 3 24.24 15.45 38.54
N GLY A 4 23.81 14.48 39.35
CA GLY A 4 23.37 13.20 38.85
C GLY A 4 22.23 13.42 37.86
N LYS A 5 22.40 13.00 36.58
CA LYS A 5 21.31 12.90 35.64
C LYS A 5 20.26 11.97 36.24
N GLN A 6 19.16 12.53 36.73
CA GLN A 6 17.95 11.75 37.02
C GLN A 6 17.53 11.06 35.70
N THR A 7 17.77 9.78 35.63
CA THR A 7 17.23 8.94 34.53
C THR A 7 15.72 8.87 34.75
N THR A 8 14.98 9.67 34.02
CA THR A 8 13.51 9.57 33.96
C THR A 8 13.15 8.17 33.52
N ARG A 9 12.47 7.40 34.37
CA ARG A 9 12.01 6.06 34.04
C ARG A 9 10.94 6.19 32.95
N THR A 10 11.17 5.63 31.78
CA THR A 10 10.24 5.59 30.65
C THR A 10 9.50 4.28 30.62
N ASP A 11 8.31 4.25 29.96
CA ASP A 11 7.49 3.04 29.83
C ASP A 11 8.08 2.06 28.80
N ALA A 12 8.84 2.59 27.84
CA ALA A 12 9.55 1.84 26.81
C ALA A 12 10.84 2.58 26.40
N ASP A 13 11.69 1.94 25.60
CA ASP A 13 12.82 2.63 24.96
C ASP A 13 12.36 3.36 23.69
N VAL A 14 11.41 2.76 22.94
CA VAL A 14 10.87 3.34 21.70
C VAL A 14 9.35 3.14 21.66
N LEU A 15 8.59 4.23 21.51
CA LEU A 15 7.16 4.18 21.19
C LEU A 15 6.97 4.06 19.68
N VAL A 16 6.03 3.23 19.27
CA VAL A 16 5.67 3.06 17.85
C VAL A 16 4.18 3.38 17.68
N VAL A 17 3.88 4.43 16.94
CA VAL A 17 2.51 4.86 16.65
C VAL A 17 2.04 4.20 15.36
N GLY A 18 1.11 3.26 15.48
CA GLY A 18 0.51 2.47 14.41
C GLY A 18 0.96 1.01 14.38
N GLY A 19 0.00 0.09 14.40
CA GLY A 19 0.17 -1.36 14.37
C GLY A 19 0.06 -1.98 12.97
N GLY A 20 0.34 -1.21 11.92
CA GLY A 20 0.50 -1.71 10.55
C GLY A 20 1.84 -2.44 10.36
N LEU A 21 2.07 -3.03 9.17
CA LEU A 21 3.32 -3.76 8.87
C LEU A 21 4.59 -2.93 9.11
N ALA A 22 4.55 -1.62 8.83
CA ALA A 22 5.68 -0.74 9.06
C ALA A 22 6.00 -0.59 10.56
N GLY A 23 4.98 -0.34 11.39
CA GLY A 23 5.16 -0.19 12.84
C GLY A 23 5.56 -1.49 13.52
N LEU A 24 4.93 -2.59 13.16
CA LEU A 24 5.26 -3.91 13.69
C LEU A 24 6.68 -4.35 13.33
N GLN A 25 7.11 -4.07 12.10
CA GLN A 25 8.49 -4.35 11.69
C GLN A 25 9.48 -3.42 12.42
N ALA A 26 9.14 -2.13 12.60
CA ALA A 26 9.97 -1.21 13.39
C ALA A 26 10.14 -1.70 14.82
N ALA A 27 9.04 -2.07 15.48
CA ALA A 27 9.06 -2.63 16.83
C ALA A 27 9.88 -3.94 16.92
N ALA A 28 9.69 -4.86 15.96
CA ALA A 28 10.47 -6.09 15.90
C ALA A 28 11.97 -5.82 15.71
N THR A 29 12.34 -4.79 14.95
CA THR A 29 13.74 -4.37 14.75
C THR A 29 14.32 -3.77 16.03
N VAL A 30 13.60 -2.87 16.70
CA VAL A 30 13.99 -2.31 18.01
C VAL A 30 14.23 -3.42 19.03
N ARG A 31 13.31 -4.38 19.14
CA ARG A 31 13.46 -5.54 20.02
C ARG A 31 14.69 -6.40 19.68
N ALA A 32 14.96 -6.60 18.39
CA ALA A 32 16.13 -7.37 17.95
C ALA A 32 17.47 -6.74 18.38
N HIS A 33 17.46 -5.43 18.68
CA HIS A 33 18.61 -4.68 19.22
C HIS A 33 18.62 -4.61 20.75
N GLY A 34 17.78 -5.39 21.43
CA GLY A 34 17.76 -5.51 22.90
C GLY A 34 17.02 -4.38 23.61
N LEU A 35 16.27 -3.54 22.88
CA LEU A 35 15.46 -2.46 23.41
C LEU A 35 13.98 -2.87 23.53
N VAL A 36 13.25 -2.16 24.38
CA VAL A 36 11.82 -2.38 24.63
C VAL A 36 10.98 -1.48 23.75
N PRO A 37 10.29 -1.98 22.70
CA PRO A 37 9.30 -1.22 21.94
C PRO A 37 7.93 -1.32 22.59
N LEU A 38 7.12 -0.26 22.51
CA LEU A 38 5.69 -0.28 22.79
C LEU A 38 4.92 0.24 21.58
N VAL A 39 4.06 -0.58 21.01
CA VAL A 39 3.21 -0.22 19.87
C VAL A 39 1.85 0.25 20.37
N ILE A 40 1.36 1.39 19.85
CA ILE A 40 0.04 1.97 20.12
C ILE A 40 -0.72 1.99 18.79
N GLU A 41 -1.86 1.32 18.72
CA GLU A 41 -2.68 1.14 17.52
C GLU A 41 -4.11 1.66 17.77
N ALA A 42 -4.60 2.50 16.86
CA ALA A 42 -5.94 3.06 16.91
C ALA A 42 -7.04 2.00 16.70
N GLY A 43 -6.78 1.02 15.86
CA GLY A 43 -7.70 -0.08 15.58
C GLY A 43 -7.70 -1.15 16.66
N HIS A 44 -8.71 -2.03 16.61
CA HIS A 44 -8.81 -3.18 17.50
C HIS A 44 -8.05 -4.42 16.99
N GLU A 45 -7.39 -4.30 15.84
CA GLU A 45 -6.63 -5.37 15.19
C GLU A 45 -5.34 -4.80 14.59
N LEU A 46 -4.31 -5.64 14.56
CA LEU A 46 -3.05 -5.35 13.89
C LEU A 46 -3.16 -5.57 12.38
N GLY A 47 -2.31 -4.87 11.61
CA GLY A 47 -2.17 -5.08 10.17
C GLY A 47 -2.35 -3.81 9.33
N GLY A 48 -3.13 -2.84 9.79
CA GLY A 48 -3.39 -1.62 9.03
C GLY A 48 -3.96 -1.96 7.63
N ARG A 49 -3.28 -1.54 6.56
CA ARG A 49 -3.64 -1.84 5.17
C ARG A 49 -3.41 -3.30 4.73
N ALA A 50 -2.80 -4.15 5.54
CA ALA A 50 -2.70 -5.60 5.34
C ALA A 50 -3.78 -6.33 6.15
N ARG A 51 -5.04 -5.88 6.02
CA ARG A 51 -6.20 -6.43 6.71
C ARG A 51 -6.86 -7.53 5.90
N SER A 52 -7.23 -8.61 6.55
CA SER A 52 -7.88 -9.78 5.94
C SER A 52 -9.24 -10.04 6.56
N GLY A 53 -10.07 -10.83 5.85
CA GLY A 53 -11.37 -11.31 6.31
C GLY A 53 -11.61 -12.75 5.88
N ARG A 54 -12.76 -13.30 6.26
CA ARG A 54 -13.16 -14.66 5.87
C ARG A 54 -14.63 -14.73 5.47
N ALA A 55 -14.91 -15.52 4.43
CA ALA A 55 -16.26 -15.96 4.09
C ALA A 55 -16.31 -17.48 4.21
N GLY A 56 -16.85 -17.98 5.30
CA GLY A 56 -16.74 -19.39 5.68
C GLY A 56 -15.28 -19.79 5.87
N SER A 57 -14.81 -20.80 5.12
CA SER A 57 -13.42 -21.26 5.15
C SER A 57 -12.48 -20.44 4.25
N VAL A 58 -13.00 -19.58 3.36
CA VAL A 58 -12.21 -18.86 2.37
C VAL A 58 -11.71 -17.54 2.94
N ALA A 59 -10.39 -17.37 3.05
CA ALA A 59 -9.78 -16.11 3.42
C ALA A 59 -9.63 -15.16 2.22
N PHE A 60 -9.71 -13.86 2.50
CA PHE A 60 -9.52 -12.79 1.52
C PHE A 60 -8.86 -11.56 2.15
N ASP A 61 -8.35 -10.66 1.32
CA ASP A 61 -7.68 -9.45 1.77
C ASP A 61 -8.46 -8.21 1.36
N PHE A 62 -8.74 -7.35 2.32
CA PHE A 62 -9.32 -6.03 2.09
C PHE A 62 -8.32 -5.06 1.47
N GLY A 63 -7.03 -5.20 1.82
CA GLY A 63 -5.94 -4.37 1.35
C GLY A 63 -4.88 -5.15 0.57
N GLY A 64 -3.62 -5.05 1.00
CA GLY A 64 -2.49 -5.75 0.38
C GLY A 64 -2.71 -7.27 0.33
N GLU A 65 -2.60 -7.85 -0.85
CA GLU A 65 -2.90 -9.27 -1.09
C GLU A 65 -1.69 -10.02 -1.67
N TRP A 66 -0.98 -9.39 -2.60
CA TRP A 66 0.01 -10.08 -3.41
C TRP A 66 1.45 -9.74 -3.06
N PHE A 67 2.30 -10.72 -3.29
CA PHE A 67 3.74 -10.53 -3.22
C PHE A 67 4.46 -11.44 -4.22
N GLY A 68 5.75 -11.22 -4.36
CA GLY A 68 6.54 -11.99 -5.32
C GLY A 68 7.99 -12.17 -4.89
N ARG A 69 8.76 -12.80 -5.75
CA ARG A 69 10.14 -13.23 -5.50
C ARG A 69 11.06 -12.12 -4.98
N ARG A 70 10.83 -10.88 -5.37
CA ARG A 70 11.66 -9.74 -4.96
C ARG A 70 11.28 -9.16 -3.61
N HIS A 71 10.16 -9.59 -3.03
CA HIS A 71 9.71 -9.19 -1.71
C HIS A 71 10.38 -10.07 -0.65
N VAL A 72 11.66 -9.77 -0.41
CA VAL A 72 12.55 -10.64 0.39
C VAL A 72 12.16 -10.68 1.86
N ARG A 73 11.66 -9.55 2.42
CA ARG A 73 11.20 -9.47 3.81
C ARG A 73 9.93 -10.27 4.02
N LEU A 74 8.95 -10.10 3.12
CA LEU A 74 7.71 -10.90 3.16
C LEU A 74 8.00 -12.39 3.04
N THR A 75 8.90 -12.77 2.14
CA THR A 75 9.30 -14.19 1.98
C THR A 75 10.00 -14.73 3.23
N ALA A 76 10.85 -13.92 3.87
CA ALA A 76 11.52 -14.30 5.11
C ALA A 76 10.52 -14.46 6.27
N LEU A 77 9.56 -13.54 6.41
CA LEU A 77 8.51 -13.60 7.43
C LEU A 77 7.54 -14.76 7.19
N ALA A 78 7.19 -15.06 5.93
CA ALA A 78 6.39 -16.23 5.58
C ALA A 78 7.04 -17.51 6.11
N ARG A 79 8.34 -17.69 5.89
CA ARG A 79 9.11 -18.84 6.41
C ARG A 79 9.19 -18.83 7.94
N ARG A 80 9.51 -17.66 8.53
CA ARG A 80 9.66 -17.51 9.98
C ARG A 80 8.41 -17.88 10.76
N PHE A 81 7.24 -17.51 10.22
CA PHE A 81 5.94 -17.74 10.85
C PHE A 81 5.24 -19.00 10.32
N ASN A 82 5.91 -19.76 9.44
CA ASN A 82 5.34 -20.96 8.80
C ASN A 82 3.99 -20.69 8.13
N LEU A 83 3.87 -19.55 7.41
CA LEU A 83 2.65 -19.17 6.72
C LEU A 83 2.54 -19.92 5.39
N GLU A 84 1.37 -20.48 5.12
CA GLU A 84 1.09 -21.12 3.84
C GLU A 84 1.01 -20.10 2.71
N VAL A 85 1.83 -20.31 1.68
CA VAL A 85 1.89 -19.47 0.49
C VAL A 85 1.28 -20.20 -0.69
N GLN A 86 0.37 -19.53 -1.38
CA GLN A 86 -0.33 -20.07 -2.54
C GLN A 86 -0.04 -19.22 -3.80
N PRO A 87 -0.07 -19.82 -5.01
CA PRO A 87 -0.04 -19.05 -6.25
C PRO A 87 -1.19 -18.04 -6.29
N ALA A 88 -0.93 -16.84 -6.79
CA ALA A 88 -1.95 -15.81 -6.96
C ALA A 88 -3.04 -16.23 -7.97
N GLY A 89 -2.66 -17.03 -8.98
CA GLY A 89 -3.59 -17.76 -9.84
C GLY A 89 -4.11 -16.98 -11.05
N GLN A 90 -3.71 -15.72 -11.26
CA GLN A 90 -4.17 -14.91 -12.39
C GLN A 90 -3.30 -15.10 -13.64
N LEU A 91 -1.99 -15.28 -13.45
CA LEU A 91 -1.03 -15.36 -14.55
C LEU A 91 -1.17 -16.65 -15.36
N GLY A 92 -1.04 -16.52 -16.68
CA GLY A 92 -1.13 -17.66 -17.61
C GLY A 92 -2.56 -18.08 -17.98
N HIS A 93 -3.57 -17.44 -17.43
CA HIS A 93 -4.97 -17.67 -17.76
C HIS A 93 -5.50 -16.57 -18.70
N PRO A 94 -6.63 -16.82 -19.41
CA PRO A 94 -7.32 -15.79 -20.17
C PRO A 94 -7.70 -14.60 -19.30
N VAL A 95 -7.63 -13.40 -19.88
CA VAL A 95 -8.05 -12.12 -19.32
C VAL A 95 -9.27 -11.66 -20.11
N LEU A 96 -10.27 -11.16 -19.43
CA LEU A 96 -11.35 -10.38 -20.03
C LEU A 96 -10.87 -8.93 -20.15
N TRP A 97 -10.65 -8.49 -21.38
CA TRP A 97 -10.25 -7.12 -21.72
C TRP A 97 -11.50 -6.29 -21.99
N ARG A 98 -11.74 -5.28 -21.17
CA ARG A 98 -12.84 -4.31 -21.33
C ARG A 98 -12.31 -3.04 -22.00
N LEU A 99 -12.80 -2.75 -23.20
CA LEU A 99 -12.35 -1.67 -24.09
C LEU A 99 -13.53 -0.75 -24.43
N GLY A 100 -13.96 0.04 -23.45
CA GLY A 100 -15.22 0.77 -23.53
C GLY A 100 -16.41 -0.21 -23.59
N GLU A 101 -17.20 -0.13 -24.65
CA GLU A 101 -18.35 -1.03 -24.86
C GLU A 101 -17.97 -2.42 -25.40
N ARG A 102 -16.72 -2.57 -25.86
CA ARG A 102 -16.24 -3.85 -26.42
C ARG A 102 -15.57 -4.69 -25.35
N GLU A 103 -15.81 -6.00 -25.43
CA GLU A 103 -15.12 -6.98 -24.59
C GLU A 103 -14.42 -8.03 -25.45
N SER A 104 -13.29 -8.51 -24.98
CA SER A 104 -12.52 -9.57 -25.62
C SER A 104 -11.88 -10.47 -24.59
N VAL A 105 -11.95 -11.79 -24.78
CA VAL A 105 -11.31 -12.77 -23.90
C VAL A 105 -10.09 -13.36 -24.60
N GLY A 106 -8.94 -13.24 -23.97
CA GLY A 106 -7.69 -13.76 -24.52
C GLY A 106 -6.54 -13.67 -23.52
N ARG A 107 -5.44 -14.37 -23.81
CA ARG A 107 -4.22 -14.29 -22.98
C ARG A 107 -3.42 -13.02 -23.22
N LEU A 108 -3.62 -12.39 -24.35
CA LEU A 108 -3.00 -11.14 -24.75
C LEU A 108 -4.10 -10.13 -25.09
N PRO A 109 -3.83 -8.83 -24.94
CA PRO A 109 -4.75 -7.80 -25.41
C PRO A 109 -4.94 -7.89 -26.92
N PRO A 110 -6.02 -7.32 -27.48
CA PRO A 110 -6.29 -7.32 -28.92
C PRO A 110 -5.09 -6.84 -29.74
N LEU A 111 -4.79 -7.52 -30.86
CA LEU A 111 -3.62 -7.24 -31.70
C LEU A 111 -3.56 -5.78 -32.18
N ALA A 112 -4.71 -5.16 -32.40
CA ALA A 112 -4.78 -3.74 -32.81
C ALA A 112 -4.11 -2.78 -31.81
N MET A 113 -4.04 -3.16 -30.53
CA MET A 113 -3.42 -2.37 -29.47
C MET A 113 -1.96 -2.74 -29.21
N ALA A 114 -1.50 -3.87 -29.76
CA ALA A 114 -0.21 -4.46 -29.40
C ALA A 114 0.97 -3.51 -29.69
N GLY A 115 0.92 -2.78 -30.82
CA GLY A 115 1.97 -1.82 -31.20
C GLY A 115 2.13 -0.70 -30.18
N ASP A 116 1.04 -0.08 -29.77
CA ASP A 116 1.04 1.03 -28.81
C ASP A 116 1.46 0.55 -27.42
N LEU A 117 0.94 -0.59 -26.97
CA LEU A 117 1.27 -1.17 -25.67
C LEU A 117 2.76 -1.56 -25.59
N LEU A 118 3.28 -2.25 -26.61
CA LEU A 118 4.68 -2.66 -26.63
C LEU A 118 5.63 -1.45 -26.68
N ARG A 119 5.29 -0.44 -27.48
CA ARG A 119 6.05 0.82 -27.57
C ARG A 119 6.05 1.56 -26.25
N SER A 120 4.89 1.71 -25.60
CA SER A 120 4.76 2.36 -24.29
C SER A 120 5.54 1.61 -23.22
N ILE A 121 5.44 0.28 -23.16
CA ILE A 121 6.20 -0.58 -22.25
C ILE A 121 7.71 -0.42 -22.46
N TRP A 122 8.15 -0.46 -23.70
CA TRP A 122 9.58 -0.33 -24.03
C TRP A 122 10.13 1.04 -23.63
N ARG A 123 9.39 2.12 -23.95
CA ARG A 123 9.78 3.50 -23.59
C ARG A 123 9.79 3.71 -22.08
N ALA A 124 8.76 3.28 -21.38
CA ALA A 124 8.70 3.35 -19.92
C ALA A 124 9.88 2.61 -19.27
N ARG A 125 10.25 1.42 -19.78
CA ARG A 125 11.43 0.69 -19.29
C ARG A 125 12.73 1.44 -19.53
N LYS A 126 12.90 2.05 -20.71
CA LYS A 126 14.09 2.84 -21.04
C LYS A 126 14.23 4.05 -20.11
N LEU A 127 13.14 4.76 -19.85
CA LEU A 127 13.13 5.88 -18.91
C LEU A 127 13.38 5.42 -17.47
N ALA A 128 12.73 4.35 -17.04
CA ALA A 128 12.87 3.81 -15.68
C ALA A 128 14.28 3.29 -15.38
N ALA A 129 15.07 2.91 -16.38
CA ALA A 129 16.46 2.50 -16.20
C ALA A 129 17.35 3.63 -15.67
N GLY A 130 16.98 4.89 -15.89
CA GLY A 130 17.67 6.08 -15.37
C GLY A 130 17.13 6.57 -14.02
N VAL A 131 16.10 5.92 -13.45
CA VAL A 131 15.49 6.32 -12.19
C VAL A 131 16.17 5.62 -11.02
N ASP A 132 16.63 6.41 -10.04
CA ASP A 132 17.14 5.88 -8.77
C ASP A 132 16.02 5.16 -8.01
N PRO A 133 16.13 3.85 -7.77
CA PRO A 133 15.06 3.08 -7.13
C PRO A 133 14.86 3.39 -5.64
N VAL A 134 15.79 4.10 -5.00
CA VAL A 134 15.73 4.46 -3.57
C VAL A 134 15.31 5.90 -3.37
N SER A 135 15.76 6.80 -4.23
CA SER A 135 15.54 8.24 -4.14
C SER A 135 15.24 8.81 -5.54
N PRO A 136 14.06 8.50 -6.13
CA PRO A 136 13.74 8.84 -7.52
C PRO A 136 13.83 10.34 -7.82
N TRP A 137 13.61 11.19 -6.83
CA TRP A 137 13.76 12.66 -6.93
C TRP A 137 15.21 13.13 -7.13
N ARG A 138 16.20 12.24 -6.97
CA ARG A 138 17.63 12.50 -7.24
C ARG A 138 18.06 12.03 -8.64
N SER A 139 17.17 11.44 -9.40
CA SER A 139 17.48 10.94 -10.74
C SER A 139 17.77 12.08 -11.70
N PRO A 140 18.62 11.88 -12.71
CA PRO A 140 18.68 12.79 -13.84
C PRO A 140 17.29 13.00 -14.46
N CYS A 141 16.95 14.21 -14.84
CA CYS A 141 15.62 14.56 -15.38
C CYS A 141 14.42 14.32 -14.45
N ALA A 142 14.65 14.18 -13.12
CA ALA A 142 13.57 13.92 -12.17
C ALA A 142 12.47 15.01 -12.25
N GLU A 143 12.87 16.28 -12.30
CA GLU A 143 11.93 17.42 -12.38
C GLU A 143 11.09 17.38 -13.67
N GLU A 144 11.70 17.07 -14.82
CA GLU A 144 10.98 16.96 -16.09
C GLU A 144 10.00 15.80 -16.11
N LEU A 145 10.41 14.65 -15.56
CA LEU A 145 9.59 13.45 -15.48
C LEU A 145 8.46 13.61 -14.46
N ASP A 146 8.71 14.32 -13.36
CA ASP A 146 7.71 14.55 -12.32
C ASP A 146 6.70 15.65 -12.70
N ALA A 147 7.09 16.58 -13.56
CA ALA A 147 6.23 17.70 -13.97
C ALA A 147 5.01 17.29 -14.81
N ILE A 148 4.98 16.07 -15.33
CA ILE A 148 3.89 15.61 -16.21
C ILE A 148 3.21 14.37 -15.66
N SER A 149 1.91 14.25 -15.98
CA SER A 149 1.16 13.03 -15.66
C SER A 149 1.47 11.90 -16.65
N VAL A 150 1.15 10.67 -16.25
CA VAL A 150 1.22 9.49 -17.12
C VAL A 150 0.35 9.71 -18.37
N ARG A 151 -0.84 10.31 -18.24
CA ARG A 151 -1.73 10.64 -19.37
C ARG A 151 -1.03 11.57 -20.34
N THR A 152 -0.46 12.67 -19.88
CA THR A 152 0.26 13.64 -20.71
C THR A 152 1.43 12.98 -21.45
N TRP A 153 2.16 12.08 -20.79
CA TRP A 153 3.22 11.32 -21.44
C TRP A 153 2.70 10.42 -22.56
N LEU A 154 1.63 9.64 -22.32
CA LEU A 154 1.03 8.77 -23.33
C LEU A 154 0.48 9.55 -24.53
N ASP A 155 -0.05 10.77 -24.31
CA ASP A 155 -0.50 11.66 -25.38
C ASP A 155 0.68 12.13 -26.25
N ARG A 156 1.80 12.53 -25.62
CA ARG A 156 3.05 12.91 -26.34
C ARG A 156 3.66 11.76 -27.14
N GLU A 157 3.46 10.52 -26.66
CA GLU A 157 3.90 9.31 -27.36
C GLU A 157 2.97 8.88 -28.50
N GLY A 158 1.85 9.59 -28.71
CA GLY A 158 0.88 9.29 -29.76
C GLY A 158 0.14 7.99 -29.53
N VAL A 159 -0.07 7.57 -28.28
CA VAL A 159 -0.81 6.35 -27.93
C VAL A 159 -2.31 6.55 -28.17
N GLY A 160 -2.98 5.59 -28.77
CA GLY A 160 -4.42 5.65 -29.04
C GLY A 160 -5.27 5.59 -27.75
N GLU A 161 -6.54 6.03 -27.83
CA GLU A 161 -7.42 6.10 -26.64
C GLU A 161 -7.70 4.73 -25.99
N GLU A 162 -7.93 3.68 -26.77
CA GLU A 162 -8.18 2.34 -26.21
C GLU A 162 -6.97 1.77 -25.44
N PRO A 163 -5.73 1.80 -25.97
CA PRO A 163 -4.53 1.43 -25.21
C PRO A 163 -4.34 2.30 -23.96
N LYS A 164 -4.61 3.63 -24.03
CA LYS A 164 -4.55 4.51 -22.87
C LYS A 164 -5.56 4.12 -21.79
N ALA A 165 -6.80 3.82 -22.16
CA ALA A 165 -7.84 3.39 -21.23
C ALA A 165 -7.45 2.08 -20.52
N LEU A 166 -6.85 1.13 -21.24
CA LEU A 166 -6.38 -0.13 -20.66
C LEU A 166 -5.20 0.08 -19.71
N LEU A 167 -4.20 0.87 -20.12
CA LEU A 167 -3.08 1.23 -19.23
C LEU A 167 -3.56 2.03 -18.02
N GLY A 168 -4.55 2.91 -18.22
CA GLY A 168 -5.19 3.67 -17.16
C GLY A 168 -5.88 2.77 -16.14
N ALA A 169 -6.63 1.78 -16.58
CA ALA A 169 -7.25 0.81 -15.68
C ALA A 169 -6.22 0.00 -14.88
N LEU A 170 -5.15 -0.46 -15.54
CA LEU A 170 -4.07 -1.20 -14.88
C LEU A 170 -3.31 -0.34 -13.86
N ILE A 171 -2.88 0.85 -14.26
CA ILE A 171 -2.12 1.76 -13.39
C ILE A 171 -3.00 2.25 -12.25
N GLY A 172 -4.26 2.61 -12.53
CA GLY A 172 -5.21 3.04 -11.52
C GLY A 172 -5.56 1.95 -10.51
N ALA A 173 -5.64 0.69 -10.94
CA ALA A 173 -5.80 -0.43 -10.00
C ALA A 173 -4.57 -0.66 -9.10
N LEU A 174 -3.40 -0.12 -9.46
CA LEU A 174 -2.15 -0.24 -8.71
C LEU A 174 -1.81 1.00 -7.87
N SER A 175 -2.36 2.15 -8.22
CA SER A 175 -2.09 3.44 -7.56
C SER A 175 -3.32 4.04 -6.90
N SER A 176 -4.48 3.45 -7.08
CA SER A 176 -5.79 3.97 -6.66
C SER A 176 -6.12 5.37 -7.21
N ALA A 177 -5.46 5.78 -8.31
CA ALA A 177 -5.62 7.10 -8.93
C ALA A 177 -5.66 7.02 -10.45
N PRO A 178 -6.40 7.91 -11.13
CA PRO A 178 -6.42 7.97 -12.59
C PRO A 178 -5.06 8.44 -13.14
N ILE A 179 -4.69 7.99 -14.34
CA ILE A 179 -3.39 8.31 -14.97
C ILE A 179 -3.19 9.80 -15.26
N GLU A 180 -4.25 10.57 -15.27
CA GLU A 180 -4.27 12.03 -15.36
C GLU A 180 -3.62 12.69 -14.13
N GLU A 181 -3.66 12.02 -13.00
CA GLU A 181 -3.25 12.53 -11.70
C GLU A 181 -1.99 11.86 -11.14
N VAL A 182 -1.49 10.82 -11.81
CA VAL A 182 -0.26 10.12 -11.42
C VAL A 182 0.93 10.73 -12.15
N SER A 183 1.97 11.16 -11.41
CA SER A 183 3.24 11.61 -11.98
C SER A 183 3.90 10.51 -12.82
N LEU A 184 4.49 10.89 -13.95
CA LEU A 184 5.28 9.94 -14.74
C LEU A 184 6.48 9.42 -13.93
N LEU A 185 7.17 10.26 -13.16
CA LEU A 185 8.28 9.83 -12.32
C LEU A 185 7.84 8.77 -11.30
N HIS A 186 6.65 8.90 -10.71
CA HIS A 186 6.10 7.90 -9.79
C HIS A 186 5.89 6.54 -10.46
N LEU A 187 5.30 6.51 -11.66
CA LEU A 187 5.18 5.29 -12.44
C LEU A 187 6.55 4.68 -12.77
N LEU A 188 7.50 5.50 -13.20
CA LEU A 188 8.84 5.03 -13.54
C LEU A 188 9.61 4.51 -12.32
N TRP A 189 9.42 5.14 -11.17
CA TRP A 189 9.96 4.65 -9.89
C TRP A 189 9.44 3.24 -9.57
N TRP A 190 8.12 3.05 -9.68
CA TRP A 190 7.52 1.73 -9.47
C TRP A 190 8.08 0.68 -10.44
N ILE A 191 8.24 1.05 -11.72
CA ILE A 191 8.84 0.19 -12.75
C ILE A 191 10.31 -0.14 -12.46
N SER A 192 11.11 0.82 -11.97
CA SER A 192 12.53 0.63 -11.67
C SER A 192 12.77 -0.46 -10.62
N ARG A 193 11.86 -0.61 -9.67
CA ARG A 193 11.90 -1.67 -8.64
C ARG A 193 11.55 -3.06 -9.20
N GLY A 194 10.66 -3.13 -10.18
CA GLY A 194 10.12 -4.38 -10.70
C GLY A 194 10.83 -4.98 -11.91
N SER A 195 11.84 -4.37 -12.50
CA SER A 195 12.48 -4.77 -13.76
C SER A 195 11.64 -4.56 -15.03
N GLY A 196 10.69 -3.61 -14.97
CA GLY A 196 9.85 -3.19 -16.09
C GLY A 196 8.37 -3.55 -15.92
N PRO A 197 7.45 -2.89 -16.65
CA PRO A 197 6.01 -2.95 -16.41
C PRO A 197 5.44 -4.37 -16.40
N VAL A 198 5.75 -5.16 -17.42
CA VAL A 198 5.30 -6.55 -17.49
C VAL A 198 5.99 -7.42 -16.45
N ALA A 199 7.31 -7.26 -16.26
CA ALA A 199 8.04 -8.03 -15.27
C ALA A 199 7.66 -7.62 -13.84
N SER A 200 7.28 -6.37 -13.59
CA SER A 200 6.77 -5.93 -12.28
C SER A 200 5.47 -6.63 -11.95
N VAL A 201 4.50 -6.62 -12.88
CA VAL A 201 3.25 -7.37 -12.73
C VAL A 201 3.55 -8.84 -12.50
N MET A 202 4.41 -9.44 -13.34
CA MET A 202 4.77 -10.86 -13.25
C MET A 202 5.53 -11.22 -11.95
N THR A 203 6.31 -10.29 -11.39
CA THR A 203 7.13 -10.56 -10.19
C THR A 203 6.47 -10.12 -8.89
N THR A 204 5.46 -9.26 -8.91
CA THR A 204 4.71 -8.79 -7.74
C THR A 204 3.49 -9.64 -7.46
N PHE A 205 2.77 -10.08 -8.50
CA PHE A 205 1.51 -10.82 -8.37
C PHE A 205 1.70 -12.34 -8.50
N GLN A 206 2.74 -12.91 -7.88
CA GLN A 206 3.04 -14.33 -7.97
C GLN A 206 2.35 -15.16 -6.90
N TRP A 207 2.31 -14.62 -5.69
CA TRP A 207 1.88 -15.34 -4.49
C TRP A 207 0.94 -14.51 -3.63
N ARG A 208 0.18 -15.21 -2.80
CA ARG A 208 -0.63 -14.68 -1.70
C ARG A 208 -0.54 -15.62 -0.50
N PHE A 209 -0.91 -15.14 0.67
CA PHE A 209 -1.04 -15.99 1.86
C PHE A 209 -2.39 -16.71 1.86
N ALA A 210 -2.40 -17.99 2.24
CA ALA A 210 -3.62 -18.78 2.30
C ALA A 210 -4.63 -18.20 3.29
N ASP A 211 -4.15 -17.76 4.46
CA ASP A 211 -4.95 -17.15 5.53
C ASP A 211 -5.05 -15.62 5.47
N GLY A 212 -4.56 -15.02 4.36
CA GLY A 212 -4.52 -13.58 4.17
C GLY A 212 -3.26 -12.91 4.72
N ALA A 213 -3.00 -11.70 4.24
CA ALA A 213 -1.77 -10.95 4.54
C ALA A 213 -1.68 -10.48 6.01
N GLN A 214 -2.82 -10.35 6.71
CA GLN A 214 -2.84 -9.99 8.13
C GLN A 214 -2.12 -11.01 9.01
N ALA A 215 -1.97 -12.25 8.56
CA ALA A 215 -1.20 -13.28 9.27
C ALA A 215 0.26 -12.86 9.52
N VAL A 216 0.86 -12.08 8.61
CA VAL A 216 2.21 -11.50 8.80
C VAL A 216 2.23 -10.50 9.96
N ALA A 217 1.23 -9.63 10.03
CA ALA A 217 1.09 -8.65 11.12
C ALA A 217 0.89 -9.35 12.48
N ASN A 218 0.03 -10.35 12.50
CA ASN A 218 -0.22 -11.14 13.70
C ASN A 218 1.06 -11.87 14.17
N GLY A 219 1.83 -12.43 13.24
CA GLY A 219 3.11 -13.06 13.54
C GLY A 219 4.14 -12.07 14.13
N LEU A 220 4.25 -10.86 13.55
CA LEU A 220 5.11 -9.81 14.10
C LEU A 220 4.63 -9.33 15.48
N GLY A 221 3.32 -9.08 15.64
CA GLY A 221 2.75 -8.66 16.92
C GLY A 221 2.93 -9.70 18.03
N ALA A 222 2.88 -11.00 17.68
CA ALA A 222 3.12 -12.08 18.62
C ALA A 222 4.56 -12.13 19.17
N LEU A 223 5.53 -11.52 18.47
CA LEU A 223 6.90 -11.41 18.94
C LEU A 223 7.10 -10.32 20.00
N LEU A 224 6.17 -9.37 20.13
CA LEU A 224 6.36 -8.18 20.95
C LEU A 224 6.02 -8.45 22.42
N ASP A 225 6.85 -7.89 23.28
CA ASP A 225 6.69 -7.81 24.73
C ASP A 225 7.28 -6.46 25.17
N PRO A 226 6.45 -5.54 25.71
CA PRO A 226 5.02 -5.67 25.96
C PRO A 226 4.17 -5.83 24.70
N ARG A 227 2.96 -6.37 24.89
CA ARG A 227 1.98 -6.49 23.79
C ARG A 227 1.53 -5.14 23.30
N PRO A 228 1.20 -5.00 21.99
CA PRO A 228 0.61 -3.78 21.46
C PRO A 228 -0.64 -3.33 22.21
N VAL A 229 -0.76 -2.04 22.47
CA VAL A 229 -1.96 -1.38 22.97
C VAL A 229 -2.89 -1.16 21.79
N LEU A 230 -4.11 -1.70 21.82
CA LEU A 230 -5.09 -1.63 20.76
C LEU A 230 -6.27 -0.73 21.14
N GLY A 231 -6.88 -0.08 20.15
CA GLY A 231 -8.05 0.76 20.30
C GLY A 231 -7.76 2.11 20.95
N GLU A 232 -6.53 2.58 20.88
CA GLU A 232 -6.11 3.90 21.36
C GLU A 232 -5.54 4.74 20.22
N THR A 233 -6.20 5.84 19.89
CA THR A 233 -5.75 6.78 18.87
C THR A 233 -4.81 7.81 19.47
N VAL A 234 -3.58 7.89 18.95
CA VAL A 234 -2.62 8.92 19.36
C VAL A 234 -3.10 10.29 18.88
N THR A 235 -3.22 11.22 19.80
CA THR A 235 -3.70 12.59 19.56
C THR A 235 -2.61 13.63 19.78
N GLY A 236 -1.58 13.34 20.60
CA GLY A 236 -0.49 14.26 20.91
C GLY A 236 0.86 13.58 21.03
N ILE A 237 1.93 14.27 20.62
CA ILE A 237 3.33 13.86 20.75
C ILE A 237 4.16 15.05 21.20
N GLU A 238 4.61 15.03 22.44
CA GLU A 238 5.48 16.04 23.05
C GLU A 238 6.93 15.54 23.10
N GLN A 239 7.90 16.43 22.86
CA GLN A 239 9.32 16.13 22.94
C GLN A 239 10.03 17.11 23.89
N ASN A 240 10.45 16.62 25.04
CA ASN A 240 11.21 17.41 26.02
C ASN A 240 12.28 16.53 26.70
N GLY A 241 13.38 16.27 25.98
CA GLY A 241 14.43 15.33 26.39
C GLY A 241 14.04 13.85 26.27
N ILE A 242 12.77 13.56 26.39
CA ILE A 242 12.11 12.27 26.05
C ILE A 242 10.90 12.55 25.17
N VAL A 243 10.28 11.51 24.65
CA VAL A 243 8.99 11.61 23.94
C VAL A 243 7.88 11.17 24.87
N ARG A 244 6.79 11.94 24.90
CA ARG A 244 5.52 11.59 25.52
C ARG A 244 4.45 11.51 24.44
N VAL A 245 3.67 10.43 24.44
CA VAL A 245 2.55 10.22 23.52
C VAL A 245 1.26 10.18 24.32
N GLU A 246 0.26 10.94 23.89
CA GLU A 246 -1.08 10.97 24.48
C GLU A 246 -2.12 10.37 23.52
N THR A 247 -3.16 9.75 24.09
CA THR A 247 -4.21 9.08 23.33
C THR A 247 -5.60 9.62 23.68
N ASP A 248 -6.55 9.38 22.78
CA ASP A 248 -7.97 9.76 22.91
C ASP A 248 -8.69 9.12 24.10
N ARG A 249 -8.13 8.05 24.67
CA ARG A 249 -8.66 7.38 25.87
C ARG A 249 -7.96 7.77 27.17
N GLY A 250 -7.11 8.79 27.12
CA GLY A 250 -6.37 9.29 28.27
C GLY A 250 -5.13 8.48 28.62
N GLY A 251 -4.68 7.58 27.73
CA GLY A 251 -3.39 6.92 27.84
C GLY A 251 -2.26 7.93 27.65
N SER A 252 -1.21 7.82 28.47
CA SER A 252 0.01 8.63 28.37
C SER A 252 1.22 7.72 28.49
N TYR A 253 2.06 7.70 27.47
CA TYR A 253 3.21 6.81 27.35
C TYR A 253 4.49 7.59 27.09
N SER A 254 5.60 7.15 27.64
CA SER A 254 6.89 7.84 27.53
C SER A 254 7.99 6.92 27.04
N ALA A 255 8.89 7.45 26.20
CA ALA A 255 10.07 6.75 25.72
C ALA A 255 11.21 7.72 25.35
N ARG A 256 12.39 7.19 25.07
CA ARG A 256 13.52 7.99 24.56
C ARG A 256 13.32 8.42 23.11
N ARG A 257 12.61 7.64 22.32
CA ARG A 257 12.34 7.86 20.89
C ARG A 257 10.90 7.48 20.56
N ALA A 258 10.39 8.03 19.45
CA ALA A 258 9.16 7.55 18.86
C ALA A 258 9.31 7.31 17.35
N ILE A 259 8.50 6.40 16.80
CA ILE A 259 8.37 6.16 15.37
C ILE A 259 6.89 6.29 15.01
N VAL A 260 6.55 7.26 14.17
CA VAL A 260 5.18 7.45 13.67
C VAL A 260 5.04 6.73 12.33
N THR A 261 4.09 5.78 12.27
CA THR A 261 3.80 5.00 11.06
C THR A 261 2.40 5.26 10.51
N ALA A 262 1.72 6.24 11.07
CA ALA A 262 0.51 6.80 10.48
C ALA A 262 0.81 7.36 9.09
N SER A 263 -0.15 7.25 8.18
CA SER A 263 -0.01 7.82 6.84
C SER A 263 0.23 9.32 6.88
N ALA A 264 0.89 9.86 5.87
CA ALA A 264 1.19 11.28 5.81
C ALA A 264 -0.08 12.16 5.92
N SER A 265 -1.20 11.72 5.32
CA SER A 265 -2.49 12.40 5.40
C SER A 265 -3.12 12.39 6.81
N ALA A 266 -2.71 11.49 7.69
CA ALA A 266 -3.20 11.42 9.06
C ALA A 266 -2.36 12.27 10.04
N LEU A 267 -1.19 12.79 9.63
CA LEU A 267 -0.34 13.61 10.51
C LEU A 267 -1.05 14.85 11.09
N PRO A 268 -1.96 15.54 10.37
CA PRO A 268 -2.69 16.68 10.93
C PRO A 268 -3.61 16.35 12.11
N SER A 269 -3.96 15.09 12.32
CA SER A 269 -4.77 14.65 13.47
C SER A 269 -3.94 14.45 14.75
N ILE A 270 -2.62 14.57 14.67
CA ILE A 270 -1.70 14.43 15.79
C ILE A 270 -1.10 15.81 16.09
N GLU A 271 -1.28 16.29 17.32
CA GLU A 271 -0.62 17.52 17.79
C GLU A 271 0.85 17.21 18.12
N PHE A 272 1.78 17.99 17.57
CA PHE A 272 3.21 17.86 17.84
C PHE A 272 3.71 19.07 18.63
N ASP A 273 4.43 18.80 19.73
CA ASP A 273 5.18 19.81 20.48
C ASP A 273 6.66 19.40 20.60
N PRO A 274 7.59 20.14 19.99
CA PRO A 274 7.40 21.32 19.12
C PRO A 274 6.68 20.96 17.82
N PRO A 275 5.97 21.94 17.19
CA PRO A 275 5.19 21.69 15.99
C PRO A 275 6.07 21.24 14.81
N LEU A 276 5.52 20.38 13.96
CA LEU A 276 6.21 19.93 12.74
C LEU A 276 6.63 21.13 11.87
N PRO A 277 7.84 21.13 11.30
CA PRO A 277 8.25 22.12 10.31
C PRO A 277 7.30 22.15 9.11
N ALA A 278 7.23 23.29 8.43
CA ALA A 278 6.29 23.50 7.32
C ALA A 278 6.42 22.43 6.20
N HIS A 279 7.64 22.02 5.86
CA HIS A 279 7.89 21.01 4.82
C HIS A 279 7.40 19.61 5.24
N LEU A 280 7.47 19.23 6.52
CA LEU A 280 6.91 17.97 7.01
C LEU A 280 5.38 18.02 7.10
N ARG A 281 4.80 19.17 7.47
CA ARG A 281 3.33 19.34 7.45
C ARG A 281 2.75 19.22 6.04
N ARG A 282 3.47 19.69 5.02
CA ARG A 282 3.05 19.57 3.63
C ARG A 282 3.00 18.12 3.12
N LEU A 283 3.62 17.16 3.82
CA LEU A 283 3.45 15.76 3.48
C LEU A 283 1.99 15.28 3.61
N ALA A 284 1.17 16.00 4.40
CA ALA A 284 -0.27 15.75 4.48
C ALA A 284 -1.02 16.07 3.16
N GLU A 285 -0.41 16.86 2.26
CA GLU A 285 -0.95 17.13 0.92
C GLU A 285 -0.76 15.96 -0.05
N LEU A 286 0.03 14.93 0.35
CA LEU A 286 0.17 13.71 -0.44
C LEU A 286 -1.19 13.01 -0.53
N ARG A 287 -1.62 12.80 -1.76
CA ARG A 287 -2.87 12.13 -2.03
C ARG A 287 -2.77 10.66 -1.64
N ILE A 288 -3.67 10.24 -0.76
CA ILE A 288 -3.90 8.85 -0.43
C ILE A 288 -5.32 8.53 -0.87
N ASP A 289 -5.43 7.86 -2.00
CA ASP A 289 -6.72 7.60 -2.59
C ASP A 289 -7.44 6.44 -1.91
N PRO A 290 -8.73 6.63 -1.57
CA PRO A 290 -9.55 5.56 -1.04
C PRO A 290 -9.97 4.63 -2.17
N GLY A 291 -9.44 3.42 -2.19
CA GLY A 291 -9.94 2.37 -3.07
C GLY A 291 -11.05 1.57 -2.38
N THR A 292 -11.92 0.96 -3.16
CA THR A 292 -12.95 0.03 -2.68
C THR A 292 -12.71 -1.35 -3.25
N LYS A 293 -12.73 -2.37 -2.40
CA LYS A 293 -12.79 -3.78 -2.82
C LYS A 293 -14.20 -4.32 -2.62
N VAL A 294 -14.71 -5.00 -3.63
CA VAL A 294 -15.87 -5.86 -3.53
C VAL A 294 -15.43 -7.31 -3.67
N ILE A 295 -15.82 -8.15 -2.71
CA ILE A 295 -15.37 -9.53 -2.59
C ILE A 295 -16.60 -10.41 -2.46
N ALA A 296 -16.63 -11.53 -3.18
CA ALA A 296 -17.70 -12.52 -3.10
C ALA A 296 -17.20 -13.91 -3.45
N LEU A 297 -18.04 -14.91 -3.22
CA LEU A 297 -17.82 -16.28 -3.66
C LEU A 297 -18.76 -16.60 -4.83
N LEU A 298 -18.21 -17.18 -5.87
CA LEU A 298 -18.99 -17.75 -6.98
C LEU A 298 -19.78 -18.98 -6.52
N PRO A 299 -20.87 -19.33 -7.22
CA PRO A 299 -21.55 -20.61 -7.01
C PRO A 299 -20.59 -21.79 -7.10
N ALA A 300 -20.80 -22.80 -6.30
CA ALA A 300 -19.99 -24.01 -6.33
C ALA A 300 -20.00 -24.64 -7.72
N GLY A 301 -18.83 -24.98 -8.23
CA GLY A 301 -18.68 -25.57 -9.56
C GLY A 301 -18.80 -24.60 -10.74
N HIS A 302 -19.00 -23.31 -10.49
CA HIS A 302 -19.04 -22.31 -11.57
C HIS A 302 -17.74 -22.28 -12.38
N ARG A 303 -17.87 -22.31 -13.70
CA ARG A 303 -16.74 -22.30 -14.64
C ARG A 303 -16.78 -21.04 -15.50
N CYS A 304 -15.71 -20.29 -15.48
CA CYS A 304 -15.43 -19.21 -16.40
C CYS A 304 -13.97 -19.29 -16.86
N PRO A 305 -13.65 -18.97 -18.12
CA PRO A 305 -12.29 -19.09 -18.65
C PRO A 305 -11.32 -18.06 -18.06
N GLN A 306 -11.82 -16.83 -17.82
CA GLN A 306 -11.00 -15.73 -17.33
C GLN A 306 -10.76 -15.81 -15.82
N ARG A 307 -9.56 -15.41 -15.42
CA ARG A 307 -9.20 -15.24 -14.01
C ARG A 307 -8.83 -13.80 -13.66
N LEU A 308 -8.76 -12.95 -14.66
CA LEU A 308 -8.48 -11.53 -14.53
C LEU A 308 -9.40 -10.76 -15.48
N VAL A 309 -9.92 -9.66 -15.03
CA VAL A 309 -10.66 -8.67 -15.83
C VAL A 309 -9.91 -7.36 -15.70
N LEU A 310 -9.63 -6.70 -16.80
CA LEU A 310 -8.98 -5.40 -16.86
C LEU A 310 -9.73 -4.48 -17.81
N GLY A 311 -10.00 -3.28 -17.36
CA GLY A 311 -10.66 -2.24 -18.13
C GLY A 311 -11.63 -1.45 -17.27
N ARG A 312 -11.86 -0.19 -17.61
CA ARG A 312 -12.62 0.76 -16.80
C ARG A 312 -14.11 0.60 -17.06
N ARG A 313 -14.82 0.15 -16.04
CA ARG A 313 -16.25 0.33 -15.80
C ARG A 313 -16.39 0.78 -14.35
N THR A 314 -17.39 0.29 -13.64
CA THR A 314 -17.51 0.43 -12.18
C THR A 314 -16.31 -0.17 -11.46
N LEU A 315 -15.85 -1.35 -11.91
CA LEU A 315 -14.59 -1.96 -11.47
C LEU A 315 -13.52 -1.75 -12.55
N TRP A 316 -12.31 -1.38 -12.12
CA TRP A 316 -11.17 -1.22 -13.01
C TRP A 316 -10.36 -2.51 -13.17
N ALA A 317 -10.40 -3.35 -12.15
CA ALA A 317 -9.86 -4.69 -12.19
C ALA A 317 -10.73 -5.64 -11.38
N ALA A 318 -10.86 -6.89 -11.86
CA ALA A 318 -11.42 -7.97 -11.05
C ALA A 318 -10.62 -9.25 -11.27
N TRP A 319 -10.51 -10.08 -10.23
CA TRP A 319 -9.75 -11.32 -10.30
C TRP A 319 -10.41 -12.45 -9.53
N ARG A 320 -10.05 -13.67 -9.91
CA ARG A 320 -10.55 -14.89 -9.33
C ARG A 320 -9.43 -15.73 -8.73
N ALA A 321 -9.65 -16.26 -7.53
CA ALA A 321 -8.79 -17.24 -6.88
C ALA A 321 -9.65 -18.35 -6.26
N GLY A 322 -9.71 -19.51 -6.90
CA GLY A 322 -10.65 -20.56 -6.52
C GLY A 322 -12.11 -20.16 -6.79
N GLU A 323 -12.95 -20.21 -5.76
CA GLU A 323 -14.33 -19.69 -5.79
C GLU A 323 -14.40 -18.19 -5.47
N ARG A 324 -13.37 -17.62 -4.84
CA ARG A 324 -13.34 -16.21 -4.50
C ARG A 324 -13.14 -15.35 -5.73
N VAL A 325 -13.95 -14.31 -5.86
CA VAL A 325 -13.81 -13.22 -6.80
C VAL A 325 -13.66 -11.90 -6.06
N THR A 326 -12.80 -11.03 -6.57
CA THR A 326 -12.54 -9.72 -6.00
C THR A 326 -12.55 -8.70 -7.11
N GLY A 327 -13.23 -7.58 -6.91
CA GLY A 327 -13.20 -6.41 -7.77
C GLY A 327 -12.55 -5.24 -7.03
N PHE A 328 -11.91 -4.35 -7.77
CA PHE A 328 -11.30 -3.14 -7.24
C PHE A 328 -11.76 -1.92 -8.04
N SER A 329 -12.12 -0.88 -7.31
CA SER A 329 -12.56 0.39 -7.86
C SER A 329 -11.84 1.53 -7.14
N PRO A 330 -11.03 2.34 -7.85
CA PRO A 330 -10.53 3.61 -7.33
C PRO A 330 -11.59 4.71 -7.48
N PRO A 331 -11.38 5.93 -6.93
CA PRO A 331 -12.24 7.08 -7.13
C PRO A 331 -12.34 7.48 -8.62
N PRO A 332 -13.51 8.05 -9.05
CA PRO A 332 -14.73 8.27 -8.24
C PRO A 332 -15.61 7.02 -8.08
N GLU A 333 -15.38 5.97 -8.84
CA GLU A 333 -16.23 4.78 -8.88
C GLU A 333 -16.23 4.01 -7.55
N SER A 334 -15.23 4.22 -6.69
CA SER A 334 -15.15 3.62 -5.34
C SER A 334 -16.33 3.99 -4.43
N GLU A 335 -16.99 5.13 -4.70
CA GLU A 335 -18.11 5.63 -3.90
C GLU A 335 -19.49 5.17 -4.40
N LEU A 336 -19.53 4.40 -5.50
CA LEU A 336 -20.78 3.87 -6.05
C LEU A 336 -21.47 2.92 -5.06
N PRO A 337 -22.82 2.75 -5.16
CA PRO A 337 -23.57 1.82 -4.32
C PRO A 337 -22.99 0.40 -4.32
N ALA A 338 -23.03 -0.27 -3.17
CA ALA A 338 -22.52 -1.63 -3.02
C ALA A 338 -23.13 -2.63 -4.01
N GLU A 339 -24.42 -2.46 -4.29
CA GLU A 339 -25.19 -3.29 -5.24
C GLU A 339 -24.70 -3.11 -6.68
N GLU A 340 -24.25 -1.91 -7.03
CA GLU A 340 -23.70 -1.62 -8.36
C GLU A 340 -22.33 -2.25 -8.54
N LEU A 341 -21.46 -2.10 -7.54
CA LEU A 341 -20.15 -2.77 -7.51
C LEU A 341 -20.29 -4.29 -7.55
N ALA A 342 -21.23 -4.85 -6.81
CA ALA A 342 -21.50 -6.29 -6.79
C ALA A 342 -22.07 -6.79 -8.13
N ARG A 343 -22.92 -6.01 -8.78
CA ARG A 343 -23.47 -6.33 -10.11
C ARG A 343 -22.37 -6.38 -11.16
N ASP A 344 -21.47 -5.38 -11.20
CA ASP A 344 -20.34 -5.39 -12.12
C ASP A 344 -19.37 -6.56 -11.83
N LEU A 345 -19.17 -6.90 -10.54
CA LEU A 345 -18.38 -8.08 -10.18
C LEU A 345 -19.00 -9.39 -10.71
N ALA A 346 -20.32 -9.53 -10.60
CA ALA A 346 -21.05 -10.67 -11.12
C ALA A 346 -20.92 -10.77 -12.64
N ASP A 347 -21.10 -9.66 -13.36
CA ASP A 347 -20.93 -9.54 -14.81
C ASP A 347 -19.52 -9.92 -15.26
N CYS A 348 -18.48 -9.54 -14.48
CA CYS A 348 -17.10 -9.93 -14.76
C CYS A 348 -16.90 -11.44 -14.88
N PHE A 349 -17.72 -12.23 -14.19
CA PHE A 349 -17.57 -13.69 -14.14
C PHE A 349 -18.78 -14.45 -14.67
N GLY A 350 -19.74 -13.76 -15.32
CA GLY A 350 -20.86 -14.36 -16.03
C GLY A 350 -21.86 -15.05 -15.10
N VAL A 351 -22.17 -14.44 -13.95
CA VAL A 351 -23.20 -14.90 -12.99
C VAL A 351 -24.21 -13.80 -12.70
N ALA A 352 -25.37 -14.13 -12.19
CA ALA A 352 -26.28 -13.12 -11.65
C ALA A 352 -25.75 -12.60 -10.31
N ALA A 353 -25.98 -11.34 -9.99
CA ALA A 353 -25.54 -10.77 -8.71
C ALA A 353 -26.18 -11.49 -7.49
N SER A 354 -27.39 -12.01 -7.66
CA SER A 354 -28.08 -12.86 -6.67
C SER A 354 -27.39 -14.19 -6.39
N ASP A 355 -26.57 -14.68 -7.30
CA ASP A 355 -25.87 -15.95 -7.16
C ASP A 355 -24.53 -15.82 -6.43
N LEU A 356 -24.04 -14.58 -6.28
CA LEU A 356 -22.85 -14.31 -5.47
C LEU A 356 -23.13 -14.57 -3.98
N ARG A 357 -22.22 -15.27 -3.32
CA ARG A 357 -22.36 -15.61 -1.91
C ARG A 357 -21.37 -14.81 -1.05
N GLY A 358 -21.83 -14.37 0.12
CA GLY A 358 -20.98 -13.68 1.10
C GLY A 358 -20.37 -12.37 0.56
N THR A 359 -21.11 -11.64 -0.24
CA THR A 359 -20.64 -10.37 -0.82
C THR A 359 -20.32 -9.37 0.29
N THR A 360 -19.10 -8.84 0.24
CA THR A 360 -18.58 -7.85 1.16
C THR A 360 -17.98 -6.71 0.36
N VAL A 361 -18.34 -5.47 0.71
CA VAL A 361 -17.74 -4.26 0.16
C VAL A 361 -16.93 -3.59 1.26
N HIS A 362 -15.67 -3.32 0.99
CA HIS A 362 -14.76 -2.65 1.92
C HIS A 362 -14.27 -1.35 1.30
N ARG A 363 -14.62 -0.24 1.95
CA ARG A 363 -14.23 1.12 1.56
C ARG A 363 -13.14 1.62 2.49
N TRP A 364 -12.00 1.96 1.91
CA TRP A 364 -10.92 2.55 2.70
C TRP A 364 -11.24 3.98 3.14
N SER A 365 -12.12 4.70 2.44
CA SER A 365 -12.62 6.03 2.84
C SER A 365 -13.38 6.04 4.17
N GLU A 366 -13.99 4.92 4.55
CA GLU A 366 -14.75 4.77 5.79
C GLU A 366 -13.88 4.42 7.01
N GLN A 367 -12.57 4.21 6.81
CA GLN A 367 -11.65 3.83 7.89
C GLN A 367 -11.04 5.07 8.53
N GLN A 368 -11.45 5.41 9.75
CA GLN A 368 -11.02 6.65 10.45
C GLN A 368 -9.51 6.78 10.59
N ALA A 369 -8.81 5.72 10.96
CA ALA A 369 -7.36 5.73 11.17
C ALA A 369 -6.54 5.51 9.88
N ILE A 370 -7.19 5.14 8.77
CA ILE A 370 -6.53 4.81 7.50
C ILE A 370 -7.38 5.39 6.37
N PRO A 371 -7.25 6.68 6.06
CA PRO A 371 -8.16 7.38 5.14
C PRO A 371 -8.00 6.98 3.67
N GLY A 372 -7.16 6.01 3.34
CA GLY A 372 -6.96 5.57 1.96
C GLY A 372 -6.10 4.33 1.81
N CYS A 373 -6.03 3.84 0.59
CA CYS A 373 -5.40 2.57 0.19
C CYS A 373 -3.95 2.76 -0.23
N ASP A 374 -3.72 3.57 -1.25
CA ASP A 374 -2.44 3.77 -1.90
C ASP A 374 -2.06 5.25 -1.99
N VAL A 375 -0.76 5.52 -2.09
CA VAL A 375 -0.24 6.87 -2.34
C VAL A 375 0.00 7.03 -3.83
N ALA A 376 -0.64 8.01 -4.45
CA ALA A 376 -0.35 8.46 -5.79
C ALA A 376 0.32 9.83 -5.74
N PHE A 377 1.61 9.91 -6.07
CA PHE A 377 2.27 11.21 -6.22
C PHE A 377 1.78 11.86 -7.50
N ALA A 378 1.12 13.01 -7.35
CA ALA A 378 0.70 13.84 -8.48
C ALA A 378 1.92 14.54 -9.13
N PRO A 379 1.77 15.13 -10.33
CA PRO A 379 2.83 15.90 -10.95
C PRO A 379 3.47 16.92 -10.00
N SER A 380 4.80 16.97 -9.99
CA SER A 380 5.66 17.80 -9.14
C SER A 380 5.67 17.46 -7.64
N GLN A 381 4.91 16.48 -7.18
CA GLN A 381 4.89 16.13 -5.76
C GLN A 381 6.11 15.30 -5.33
N LEU A 382 6.59 14.39 -6.18
CA LEU A 382 7.67 13.50 -5.80
C LEU A 382 9.01 14.23 -5.68
N THR A 383 9.28 15.20 -6.53
CA THR A 383 10.48 16.06 -6.43
C THR A 383 10.37 17.06 -5.28
N THR A 384 9.17 17.57 -4.99
CA THR A 384 8.92 18.51 -3.89
C THR A 384 9.00 17.83 -2.53
N HIS A 385 8.32 16.71 -2.35
CA HIS A 385 8.15 16.05 -1.04
C HIS A 385 9.14 14.91 -0.81
N GLY A 386 9.64 14.29 -1.86
CA GLY A 386 10.53 13.14 -1.79
C GLY A 386 11.73 13.32 -0.86
N PRO A 387 12.49 14.44 -0.92
CA PRO A 387 13.62 14.70 -0.03
C PRO A 387 13.27 14.63 1.46
N HIS A 388 12.02 14.93 1.83
CA HIS A 388 11.55 15.04 3.21
C HIS A 388 10.82 13.80 3.74
N LEU A 389 10.54 12.82 2.87
CA LEU A 389 9.74 11.64 3.25
C LEU A 389 10.33 10.85 4.43
N ARG A 390 11.66 10.85 4.59
CA ARG A 390 12.38 10.08 5.62
C ARG A 390 12.98 10.95 6.71
N GLU A 391 12.76 12.26 6.65
CA GLU A 391 13.30 13.21 7.61
C GLU A 391 12.65 13.03 8.99
N ALA A 392 13.49 12.96 10.04
CA ALA A 392 13.02 12.89 11.42
C ALA A 392 12.70 14.27 11.96
N HIS A 393 11.80 14.36 12.94
CA HIS A 393 11.51 15.55 13.72
C HIS A 393 12.00 15.38 15.16
N GLY A 394 13.22 15.83 15.44
CA GLY A 394 13.83 15.67 16.76
C GLY A 394 13.99 14.20 17.16
N LEU A 395 13.25 13.79 18.20
CA LEU A 395 13.26 12.43 18.73
C LEU A 395 12.24 11.50 18.02
N VAL A 396 11.49 12.02 17.03
CA VAL A 396 10.45 11.30 16.32
C VAL A 396 10.91 10.96 14.91
N GLY A 397 11.03 9.66 14.61
CA GLY A 397 11.24 9.13 13.27
C GLY A 397 9.92 8.79 12.57
N PHE A 398 9.97 8.58 11.26
CA PHE A 398 8.80 8.26 10.47
C PHE A 398 9.04 7.01 9.60
N ALA A 399 8.01 6.15 9.50
CA ALA A 399 7.96 5.03 8.57
C ALA A 399 6.57 4.95 7.91
N GLY A 400 6.45 4.12 6.89
CA GLY A 400 5.24 3.94 6.10
C GLY A 400 5.60 3.59 4.65
N VAL A 401 4.67 3.07 3.89
CA VAL A 401 4.92 2.64 2.51
C VAL A 401 5.34 3.80 1.61
N GLU A 402 4.81 4.99 1.83
CA GLU A 402 5.17 6.22 1.11
C GLU A 402 6.61 6.68 1.37
N ARG A 403 7.23 6.19 2.44
CA ARG A 403 8.59 6.52 2.91
C ARG A 403 9.60 5.42 2.59
N SER A 404 9.18 4.44 1.80
CA SER A 404 9.98 3.28 1.40
C SER A 404 10.59 3.46 0.01
N SER A 405 11.32 2.47 -0.47
CA SER A 405 11.74 2.37 -1.87
C SER A 405 10.84 1.43 -2.69
N TRP A 406 9.76 0.91 -2.10
CA TRP A 406 8.74 0.08 -2.73
C TRP A 406 7.36 0.73 -2.54
N PRO A 407 6.98 1.74 -3.35
CA PRO A 407 5.70 2.41 -3.19
C PRO A 407 4.54 1.43 -3.35
N ASN A 408 3.48 1.66 -2.58
CA ASN A 408 2.23 0.90 -2.60
C ASN A 408 2.40 -0.63 -2.45
N ASN A 409 3.34 -1.05 -1.57
CA ASN A 409 3.65 -2.47 -1.42
C ASN A 409 3.93 -2.85 0.04
N MET A 410 3.46 -4.03 0.45
CA MET A 410 3.73 -4.56 1.79
C MET A 410 5.23 -4.67 2.09
N GLU A 411 6.05 -5.03 1.10
CA GLU A 411 7.52 -5.05 1.22
C GLU A 411 8.08 -3.68 1.59
N GLY A 412 7.52 -2.59 1.01
CA GLY A 412 7.91 -1.23 1.32
C GLY A 412 7.57 -0.83 2.75
N ALA A 413 6.40 -1.23 3.24
CA ALA A 413 6.03 -1.01 4.63
C ALA A 413 7.05 -1.67 5.57
N LEU A 414 7.42 -2.93 5.31
CA LEU A 414 8.43 -3.65 6.09
C LEU A 414 9.82 -3.00 5.97
N GLU A 415 10.25 -2.60 4.76
CA GLU A 415 11.53 -1.93 4.54
C GLU A 415 11.63 -0.63 5.35
N SER A 416 10.61 0.21 5.27
CA SER A 416 10.60 1.49 5.98
C SER A 416 10.55 1.31 7.50
N GLY A 417 9.84 0.31 7.98
CA GLY A 417 9.79 -0.05 9.38
C GLY A 417 11.13 -0.55 9.90
N GLU A 418 11.81 -1.44 9.16
CA GLU A 418 13.15 -1.93 9.50
C GLU A 418 14.16 -0.77 9.59
N ARG A 419 14.16 0.14 8.61
CA ARG A 419 15.01 1.34 8.59
C ARG A 419 14.77 2.21 9.83
N ALA A 420 13.51 2.60 10.06
CA ALA A 420 13.19 3.50 11.17
C ALA A 420 13.44 2.83 12.55
N GLY A 421 13.18 1.53 12.66
CA GLY A 421 13.50 0.77 13.86
C GLY A 421 14.99 0.72 14.15
N LEU A 422 15.84 0.55 13.12
CA LEU A 422 17.29 0.57 13.24
C LEU A 422 17.79 1.96 13.63
N GLU A 423 17.32 3.02 12.95
CA GLU A 423 17.66 4.42 13.26
C GLU A 423 17.32 4.77 14.71
N ALA A 424 16.13 4.39 15.18
CA ALA A 424 15.72 4.61 16.56
C ALA A 424 16.57 3.82 17.56
N ALA A 425 16.87 2.55 17.27
CA ALA A 425 17.67 1.71 18.16
C ALA A 425 19.12 2.18 18.30
N LEU A 426 19.74 2.72 17.25
CA LEU A 426 21.10 3.24 17.28
C LEU A 426 21.19 4.62 18.00
N SER A 427 20.08 5.31 18.17
CA SER A 427 20.02 6.65 18.77
C SER A 427 19.32 6.69 20.14
N ALA A 428 18.75 5.60 20.63
CA ALA A 428 18.14 5.46 21.95
C ALA A 428 19.18 5.10 23.01
#